data_8d98ee0775193ee35c5b70bd295eb7f7
#
_entry.id   8d98ee0775193ee35c5b70bd295eb7f7
#
_cell.length_a   1.000
_cell.length_b   1.000
_cell.length_c   1.000
_cell.angle_alpha   90.00
_cell.angle_beta   90.00
_cell.angle_gamma   90.00
#
_symmetry.space_group_name_H-M   'P 1'
#
loop_
_entity.id
_entity.type
_entity.pdbx_description
1 polymer ?
#
loop_
_entity_poly.entity_id
_entity_poly.type
_entity_poly.pdbx_seq_one_letter_code
_entity_poly.pdbx_strand_id
1 'polypeptide(L)'
;KTEFFEEAANKLRTFEDVLERNNYIEAVSRTYGIDYQILKQKVEEHAYKAPQAMQQERKQVQKKREKDEGLKAAQRLLLTWLSDHPGQLNQLADIIMPEDFSDSLYQEVARLLYKQIEQGKGNPAELLTNFIEDESQYQEVAKIFNGELVQETSGSEKTRGIRECVIRLKRHSLQKEADTTDDIKRLQEVMEALKGLDHLNISF
;
A
#
# COMPACT_ATOMS: atom_id res chain seq x y z
N LYS A 1 38.68 -27.78 0.44
CA LYS A 1 38.90 -27.04 1.71
C LYS A 1 38.12 -25.74 1.77
N THR A 2 38.10 -24.94 0.72
CA THR A 2 37.40 -23.63 0.67
C THR A 2 35.90 -23.77 0.86
N GLU A 3 35.29 -24.76 0.24
CA GLU A 3 33.84 -25.05 0.32
C GLU A 3 33.43 -25.44 1.76
N PHE A 4 34.24 -26.23 2.45
CA PHE A 4 34.02 -26.57 3.84
C PHE A 4 34.06 -25.33 4.77
N PHE A 5 35.00 -24.39 4.50
CA PHE A 5 35.07 -23.14 5.27
C PHE A 5 33.83 -22.26 5.08
N GLU A 6 33.31 -22.22 3.86
CA GLU A 6 32.08 -21.46 3.57
C GLU A 6 30.86 -22.09 4.27
N GLU A 7 30.77 -23.42 4.23
CA GLU A 7 29.67 -24.13 4.88
C GLU A 7 29.76 -23.99 6.40
N ALA A 8 30.95 -24.11 7.00
CA ALA A 8 31.15 -23.89 8.42
C ALA A 8 30.81 -22.44 8.84
N ALA A 9 31.24 -21.43 8.07
CA ALA A 9 30.92 -20.04 8.32
C ALA A 9 29.39 -19.79 8.20
N ASN A 10 28.71 -20.42 7.24
CA ASN A 10 27.27 -20.33 7.08
C ASN A 10 26.50 -20.91 8.28
N LYS A 11 26.92 -22.06 8.79
CA LYS A 11 26.33 -22.66 10.01
C LYS A 11 26.57 -21.81 11.25
N LEU A 12 27.78 -21.26 11.40
CA LEU A 12 28.13 -20.41 12.55
C LEU A 12 27.32 -19.09 12.59
N ARG A 13 26.83 -18.62 11.45
CA ARG A 13 25.97 -17.43 11.36
C ARG A 13 24.57 -17.65 11.92
N THR A 14 24.08 -18.89 11.98
CA THR A 14 22.73 -19.18 12.48
C THR A 14 22.58 -18.98 13.98
N PHE A 15 23.68 -18.89 14.73
CA PHE A 15 23.63 -18.59 16.16
C PHE A 15 23.34 -17.10 16.37
N GLU A 16 22.26 -16.80 17.06
CA GLU A 16 21.82 -15.42 17.35
C GLU A 16 22.67 -14.79 18.46
N ASP A 17 23.05 -15.57 19.47
CA ASP A 17 23.88 -15.10 20.57
C ASP A 17 25.34 -14.96 20.15
N VAL A 18 25.90 -13.77 20.35
CA VAL A 18 27.28 -13.42 19.96
C VAL A 18 28.32 -14.20 20.75
N LEU A 19 28.08 -14.45 22.04
CA LEU A 19 29.00 -15.20 22.92
C LEU A 19 29.03 -16.67 22.53
N GLU A 20 27.86 -17.26 22.33
CA GLU A 20 27.71 -18.63 21.89
C GLU A 20 28.36 -18.83 20.53
N ARG A 21 28.10 -17.94 19.58
CA ARG A 21 28.70 -17.93 18.24
C ARG A 21 30.26 -17.85 18.31
N ASN A 22 30.80 -16.97 19.13
CA ASN A 22 32.26 -16.85 19.27
C ASN A 22 32.89 -18.13 19.89
N ASN A 23 32.22 -18.77 20.85
CA ASN A 23 32.70 -20.04 21.41
C ASN A 23 32.72 -21.17 20.37
N TYR A 24 31.73 -21.24 19.48
CA TYR A 24 31.72 -22.19 18.38
C TYR A 24 32.75 -21.86 17.31
N ILE A 25 33.00 -20.59 17.01
CA ILE A 25 34.11 -20.17 16.10
C ILE A 25 35.43 -20.66 16.64
N GLU A 26 35.69 -20.51 17.94
CA GLU A 26 36.93 -20.97 18.58
C GLU A 26 37.04 -22.50 18.56
N ALA A 27 35.96 -23.22 18.87
CA ALA A 27 35.92 -24.68 18.84
C ALA A 27 36.24 -25.21 17.41
N VAL A 28 35.58 -24.67 16.38
CA VAL A 28 35.77 -25.06 14.98
C VAL A 28 37.20 -24.72 14.51
N SER A 29 37.71 -23.55 14.87
CA SER A 29 39.07 -23.13 14.59
C SER A 29 40.11 -24.13 15.12
N ARG A 30 40.00 -24.54 16.37
CA ARG A 30 40.87 -25.54 17.00
C ARG A 30 40.74 -26.93 16.39
N THR A 31 39.52 -27.38 16.14
CA THR A 31 39.25 -28.75 15.66
C THR A 31 39.75 -28.96 14.23
N TYR A 32 39.60 -27.96 13.37
CA TYR A 32 39.92 -28.09 11.94
C TYR A 32 41.18 -27.36 11.51
N GLY A 33 41.92 -26.75 12.45
CA GLY A 33 43.19 -26.04 12.17
C GLY A 33 42.98 -24.80 11.29
N ILE A 34 41.87 -24.10 11.48
CA ILE A 34 41.53 -22.86 10.78
C ILE A 34 42.01 -21.69 11.62
N ASP A 35 42.56 -20.65 10.99
CA ASP A 35 42.87 -19.42 11.71
C ASP A 35 41.57 -18.78 12.25
N TYR A 36 41.56 -18.51 13.56
CA TYR A 36 40.37 -17.96 14.26
C TYR A 36 39.96 -16.61 13.68
N GLN A 37 40.92 -15.73 13.35
CA GLN A 37 40.58 -14.39 12.85
C GLN A 37 39.97 -14.46 11.45
N ILE A 38 40.49 -15.35 10.59
CA ILE A 38 39.96 -15.56 9.25
C ILE A 38 38.56 -16.11 9.28
N LEU A 39 38.28 -17.13 10.16
CA LEU A 39 36.98 -17.70 10.30
C LEU A 39 35.96 -16.66 10.87
N LYS A 40 36.39 -15.95 11.91
CA LYS A 40 35.60 -14.88 12.53
C LYS A 40 35.24 -13.79 11.54
N GLN A 41 36.20 -13.28 10.80
CA GLN A 41 35.97 -12.26 9.77
C GLN A 41 34.99 -12.75 8.71
N LYS A 42 35.09 -13.99 8.25
CA LYS A 42 34.17 -14.57 7.27
C LYS A 42 32.75 -14.74 7.80
N VAL A 43 32.58 -15.07 9.07
CA VAL A 43 31.30 -15.12 9.75
C VAL A 43 30.72 -13.71 9.88
N GLU A 44 31.49 -12.72 10.25
CA GLU A 44 31.07 -11.33 10.49
C GLU A 44 30.78 -10.57 9.18
N GLU A 45 31.63 -10.71 8.13
CA GLU A 45 31.40 -10.05 6.83
C GLU A 45 30.04 -10.34 6.21
N HIS A 46 29.50 -11.51 6.44
CA HIS A 46 28.18 -11.89 5.94
C HIS A 46 27.07 -11.72 6.99
N ALA A 47 27.38 -11.77 8.29
CA ALA A 47 26.45 -11.47 9.35
C ALA A 47 26.01 -9.99 9.34
N TYR A 48 26.87 -9.10 8.85
CA TYR A 48 26.56 -7.67 8.73
C TYR A 48 25.57 -7.36 7.55
N LYS A 49 25.53 -8.22 6.53
CA LYS A 49 24.64 -8.03 5.37
C LYS A 49 23.23 -8.62 5.60
N ALA A 50 23.11 -9.71 6.35
CA ALA A 50 21.82 -10.37 6.60
C ALA A 50 20.82 -9.53 7.44
N PRO A 51 21.21 -8.86 8.54
CA PRO A 51 20.32 -8.00 9.29
C PRO A 51 19.86 -6.77 8.51
N GLN A 52 20.73 -6.22 7.64
CA GLN A 52 20.40 -5.07 6.82
C GLN A 52 19.41 -5.43 5.69
N ALA A 53 19.57 -6.58 5.05
CA ALA A 53 18.64 -7.06 4.03
C ALA A 53 17.25 -7.37 4.64
N MET A 54 17.20 -8.10 5.77
CA MET A 54 15.95 -8.35 6.50
C MET A 54 15.29 -7.06 7.02
N GLN A 55 16.09 -6.11 7.48
CA GLN A 55 15.57 -4.84 7.97
C GLN A 55 15.07 -3.95 6.82
N GLN A 56 15.71 -4.03 5.64
CA GLN A 56 15.22 -3.36 4.43
C GLN A 56 13.93 -4.00 3.91
N GLU A 57 13.83 -5.32 3.89
CA GLU A 57 12.60 -6.03 3.52
C GLU A 57 11.45 -5.70 4.48
N ARG A 58 11.70 -5.75 5.80
CA ARG A 58 10.70 -5.34 6.80
C ARG A 58 10.23 -3.89 6.60
N LYS A 59 11.16 -2.96 6.35
CA LYS A 59 10.84 -1.56 6.06
C LYS A 59 10.05 -1.39 4.76
N GLN A 60 10.36 -2.17 3.73
CA GLN A 60 9.61 -2.14 2.47
C GLN A 60 8.19 -2.71 2.64
N VAL A 61 8.05 -3.84 3.33
CA VAL A 61 6.74 -4.44 3.63
C VAL A 61 5.90 -3.49 4.49
N GLN A 62 6.50 -2.86 5.50
CA GLN A 62 5.80 -1.91 6.34
C GLN A 62 5.36 -0.66 5.56
N LYS A 63 6.25 -0.07 4.75
CA LYS A 63 5.91 1.06 3.87
C LYS A 63 4.80 0.71 2.87
N LYS A 64 4.80 -0.51 2.33
CA LYS A 64 3.74 -0.98 1.44
C LYS A 64 2.41 -1.06 2.18
N ARG A 65 2.38 -1.66 3.37
CA ARG A 65 1.16 -1.74 4.21
C ARG A 65 0.62 -0.36 4.56
N GLU A 66 1.47 0.56 4.99
CA GLU A 66 1.08 1.94 5.31
C GLU A 66 0.52 2.68 4.08
N LYS A 67 1.10 2.42 2.89
CA LYS A 67 0.61 3.00 1.62
C LYS A 67 -0.76 2.43 1.25
N ASP A 68 -0.95 1.12 1.41
CA ASP A 68 -2.20 0.42 1.11
C ASP A 68 -3.33 0.85 2.08
N GLU A 69 -3.03 0.96 3.38
CA GLU A 69 -3.98 1.48 4.38
C GLU A 69 -4.34 2.95 4.12
N GLY A 70 -3.35 3.77 3.75
CA GLY A 70 -3.59 5.16 3.38
C GLY A 70 -4.43 5.32 2.12
N LEU A 71 -4.31 4.40 1.17
CA LEU A 71 -5.16 4.36 -0.03
C LEU A 71 -6.59 3.97 0.33
N LYS A 72 -6.77 2.93 1.13
CA LYS A 72 -8.11 2.51 1.61
C LYS A 72 -8.81 3.62 2.39
N ALA A 73 -8.08 4.31 3.27
CA ALA A 73 -8.62 5.46 4.00
C ALA A 73 -9.09 6.58 3.06
N ALA A 74 -8.29 6.89 2.02
CA ALA A 74 -8.66 7.90 1.03
C ALA A 74 -9.91 7.51 0.23
N GLN A 75 -10.05 6.23 -0.14
CA GLN A 75 -11.23 5.70 -0.84
C GLN A 75 -12.49 5.81 0.03
N ARG A 76 -12.40 5.38 1.30
CA ARG A 76 -13.52 5.50 2.25
C ARG A 76 -13.95 6.95 2.39
N LEU A 77 -12.99 7.84 2.66
CA LEU A 77 -13.28 9.26 2.84
C LEU A 77 -13.97 9.87 1.61
N LEU A 78 -13.51 9.53 0.40
CA LEU A 78 -14.12 10.03 -0.83
C LEU A 78 -15.55 9.51 -1.03
N LEU A 79 -15.79 8.22 -0.81
CA LEU A 79 -17.13 7.61 -0.96
C LEU A 79 -18.10 8.15 0.08
N THR A 80 -17.68 8.28 1.34
CA THR A 80 -18.48 8.90 2.40
C THR A 80 -18.84 10.35 2.05
N TRP A 81 -17.83 11.12 1.62
CA TRP A 81 -18.05 12.52 1.25
C TRP A 81 -18.99 12.67 0.05
N LEU A 82 -18.89 11.81 -0.96
CA LEU A 82 -19.81 11.81 -2.11
C LEU A 82 -21.25 11.45 -1.71
N SER A 83 -21.44 10.55 -0.75
CA SER A 83 -22.78 10.24 -0.25
C SER A 83 -23.42 11.41 0.47
N ASP A 84 -22.63 12.24 1.16
CA ASP A 84 -23.09 13.44 1.86
C ASP A 84 -23.23 14.66 0.92
N HIS A 85 -22.51 14.64 -0.20
CA HIS A 85 -22.47 15.74 -1.16
C HIS A 85 -22.74 15.25 -2.61
N PRO A 86 -23.90 14.66 -2.89
CA PRO A 86 -24.18 14.02 -4.19
C PRO A 86 -24.09 15.00 -5.38
N GLY A 87 -24.36 16.28 -5.17
CA GLY A 87 -24.24 17.31 -6.21
C GLY A 87 -22.81 17.52 -6.74
N GLN A 88 -21.81 17.05 -6.02
CA GLN A 88 -20.39 17.18 -6.42
C GLN A 88 -19.95 16.06 -7.37
N LEU A 89 -20.76 15.02 -7.57
CA LEU A 89 -20.40 13.92 -8.47
C LEU A 89 -20.10 14.41 -9.89
N ASN A 90 -20.89 15.36 -10.41
CA ASN A 90 -20.72 15.88 -11.76
C ASN A 90 -19.34 16.53 -12.01
N GLN A 91 -18.70 17.04 -10.95
CA GLN A 91 -17.36 17.63 -11.02
C GLN A 91 -16.25 16.58 -10.92
N LEU A 92 -16.57 15.42 -10.35
CA LEU A 92 -15.60 14.36 -10.12
C LEU A 92 -15.69 13.22 -11.12
N ALA A 93 -16.85 13.00 -11.75
CA ALA A 93 -17.09 11.86 -12.63
C ALA A 93 -16.13 11.79 -13.84
N ASP A 94 -15.67 12.95 -14.34
CA ASP A 94 -14.68 13.03 -15.43
C ASP A 94 -13.25 12.77 -14.94
N ILE A 95 -13.00 12.83 -13.62
CA ILE A 95 -11.67 12.72 -13.02
C ILE A 95 -11.48 11.34 -12.41
N ILE A 96 -12.45 10.89 -11.61
CA ILE A 96 -12.43 9.61 -10.89
C ILE A 96 -13.61 8.77 -11.34
N MET A 97 -13.30 7.63 -11.95
CA MET A 97 -14.27 6.62 -12.34
C MET A 97 -14.30 5.48 -11.30
N PRO A 98 -15.35 4.65 -11.25
CA PRO A 98 -15.38 3.48 -10.37
C PRO A 98 -14.19 2.54 -10.55
N GLU A 99 -13.65 2.43 -11.76
CA GLU A 99 -12.49 1.61 -12.12
C GLU A 99 -11.16 2.11 -11.50
N ASP A 100 -11.10 3.36 -11.07
CA ASP A 100 -9.92 3.95 -10.41
C ASP A 100 -9.76 3.45 -8.96
N PHE A 101 -10.80 2.86 -8.37
CA PHE A 101 -10.73 2.30 -7.02
C PHE A 101 -9.88 1.01 -6.99
N SER A 102 -9.22 0.76 -5.86
CA SER A 102 -8.11 -0.20 -5.79
C SER A 102 -8.50 -1.67 -5.93
N ASP A 103 -9.67 -2.04 -5.46
CA ASP A 103 -10.17 -3.41 -5.49
C ASP A 103 -11.63 -3.51 -5.95
N SER A 104 -12.07 -4.73 -6.24
CA SER A 104 -13.39 -4.99 -6.82
C SER A 104 -14.55 -4.55 -5.92
N LEU A 105 -14.41 -4.67 -4.60
CA LEU A 105 -15.45 -4.25 -3.66
C LEU A 105 -15.65 -2.73 -3.69
N TYR A 106 -14.55 -1.98 -3.61
CA TYR A 106 -14.61 -0.51 -3.66
C TYR A 106 -15.07 -0.01 -5.03
N GLN A 107 -14.70 -0.69 -6.13
CA GLN A 107 -15.20 -0.39 -7.48
C GLN A 107 -16.71 -0.58 -7.57
N GLU A 108 -17.23 -1.69 -7.01
CA GLU A 108 -18.67 -1.96 -7.01
C GLU A 108 -19.44 -0.96 -6.16
N VAL A 109 -18.95 -0.64 -4.96
CA VAL A 109 -19.51 0.41 -4.10
C VAL A 109 -19.56 1.76 -4.82
N ALA A 110 -18.46 2.15 -5.47
CA ALA A 110 -18.40 3.39 -6.24
C ALA A 110 -19.41 3.39 -7.39
N ARG A 111 -19.50 2.30 -8.14
CA ARG A 111 -20.47 2.15 -9.27
C ARG A 111 -21.90 2.26 -8.80
N LEU A 112 -22.25 1.60 -7.72
CA LEU A 112 -23.58 1.65 -7.14
C LEU A 112 -23.91 3.05 -6.60
N LEU A 113 -22.97 3.68 -5.89
CA LEU A 113 -23.14 5.04 -5.38
C LEU A 113 -23.32 6.06 -6.50
N TYR A 114 -22.50 6.02 -7.54
CA TYR A 114 -22.62 6.91 -8.71
C TYR A 114 -23.99 6.75 -9.37
N LYS A 115 -24.41 5.52 -9.61
CA LYS A 115 -25.73 5.23 -10.17
C LYS A 115 -26.88 5.74 -9.31
N GLN A 116 -26.79 5.60 -7.99
CA GLN A 116 -27.81 6.12 -7.07
C GLN A 116 -27.87 7.65 -7.12
N ILE A 117 -26.71 8.32 -7.12
CA ILE A 117 -26.63 9.78 -7.20
C ILE A 117 -27.25 10.31 -8.51
N GLU A 118 -26.91 9.67 -9.64
CA GLU A 118 -27.50 10.01 -10.96
C GLU A 118 -29.03 9.85 -11.00
N GLN A 119 -29.56 8.90 -10.22
CA GLN A 119 -31.00 8.68 -10.08
C GLN A 119 -31.68 9.63 -9.08
N GLY A 120 -30.93 10.55 -8.47
CA GLY A 120 -31.41 11.44 -7.42
C GLY A 120 -31.68 10.72 -6.08
N LYS A 121 -31.13 9.51 -5.90
CA LYS A 121 -31.20 8.71 -4.68
C LYS A 121 -29.80 8.67 -4.09
N GLY A 122 -29.54 9.23 -3.00
CA GLY A 122 -28.23 9.16 -2.33
C GLY A 122 -28.39 8.51 -0.95
N ASN A 123 -28.80 7.24 -0.88
CA ASN A 123 -29.04 6.56 0.38
C ASN A 123 -28.03 5.42 0.61
N PRO A 124 -27.00 5.62 1.48
CA PRO A 124 -26.05 4.57 1.84
C PRO A 124 -26.69 3.29 2.39
N ALA A 125 -27.84 3.40 3.08
CA ALA A 125 -28.53 2.24 3.63
C ALA A 125 -29.10 1.32 2.53
N GLU A 126 -29.61 1.88 1.43
CA GLU A 126 -30.02 1.08 0.27
C GLU A 126 -28.83 0.41 -0.41
N LEU A 127 -27.67 1.07 -0.43
CA LEU A 127 -26.46 0.51 -1.02
C LEU A 127 -25.97 -0.71 -0.23
N LEU A 128 -26.01 -0.65 1.10
CA LEU A 128 -25.65 -1.77 1.97
C LEU A 128 -26.48 -3.03 1.71
N THR A 129 -27.74 -2.90 1.27
CA THR A 129 -28.59 -4.06 0.97
C THR A 129 -28.05 -4.96 -0.14
N ASN A 130 -27.19 -4.43 -1.02
CA ASN A 130 -26.58 -5.23 -2.10
C ASN A 130 -25.48 -6.18 -1.60
N PHE A 131 -25.02 -6.03 -0.36
CA PHE A 131 -23.93 -6.80 0.21
C PHE A 131 -24.35 -7.71 1.37
N ILE A 132 -25.64 -7.88 1.62
CA ILE A 132 -26.18 -8.66 2.76
C ILE A 132 -25.78 -10.13 2.71
N GLU A 133 -25.58 -10.71 1.53
CA GLU A 133 -25.26 -12.13 1.37
C GLU A 133 -23.83 -12.47 1.79
N ASP A 134 -22.92 -11.50 1.80
CA ASP A 134 -21.52 -11.66 2.24
C ASP A 134 -21.24 -10.78 3.46
N GLU A 135 -21.23 -11.39 4.63
CA GLU A 135 -21.00 -10.71 5.91
C GLU A 135 -19.70 -9.90 5.93
N SER A 136 -18.62 -10.41 5.31
CA SER A 136 -17.33 -9.72 5.27
C SER A 136 -17.41 -8.46 4.42
N GLN A 137 -18.04 -8.55 3.24
CA GLN A 137 -18.25 -7.39 2.37
C GLN A 137 -19.20 -6.39 3.01
N TYR A 138 -20.28 -6.85 3.61
CA TYR A 138 -21.21 -5.99 4.32
C TYR A 138 -20.55 -5.17 5.41
N GLN A 139 -19.71 -5.81 6.25
CA GLN A 139 -18.98 -5.12 7.31
C GLN A 139 -17.99 -4.10 6.76
N GLU A 140 -17.29 -4.42 5.67
CA GLU A 140 -16.33 -3.48 5.07
C GLU A 140 -17.05 -2.27 4.43
N VAL A 141 -18.18 -2.51 3.74
CA VAL A 141 -19.00 -1.44 3.15
C VAL A 141 -19.66 -0.60 4.25
N ALA A 142 -20.13 -1.21 5.33
CA ALA A 142 -20.65 -0.49 6.49
C ALA A 142 -19.60 0.45 7.11
N LYS A 143 -18.33 0.03 7.18
CA LYS A 143 -17.23 0.89 7.65
C LYS A 143 -16.98 2.09 6.74
N ILE A 144 -17.25 1.98 5.43
CA ILE A 144 -17.11 3.10 4.51
C ILE A 144 -18.05 4.23 4.93
N PHE A 145 -19.33 3.91 5.18
CA PHE A 145 -20.36 4.91 5.43
C PHE A 145 -20.60 5.26 6.91
N ASN A 146 -20.08 4.45 7.84
CA ASN A 146 -20.12 4.76 9.28
C ASN A 146 -18.87 5.51 9.78
N GLY A 147 -17.91 5.80 8.90
CA GLY A 147 -16.77 6.63 9.24
C GLY A 147 -17.23 8.06 9.53
N GLU A 148 -17.04 8.54 10.75
CA GLU A 148 -17.22 9.97 11.05
C GLU A 148 -16.22 10.74 10.20
N LEU A 149 -16.73 11.53 9.25
CA LEU A 149 -15.94 12.62 8.67
C LEU A 149 -15.52 13.49 9.83
N VAL A 150 -14.23 13.66 10.05
CA VAL A 150 -13.67 14.49 11.13
C VAL A 150 -14.41 15.83 11.15
N GLN A 151 -15.32 16.00 12.12
CA GLN A 151 -16.30 17.10 12.13
C GLN A 151 -15.69 18.48 12.42
N GLU A 152 -14.42 18.52 12.88
CA GLU A 152 -13.80 19.73 13.40
C GLU A 152 -12.95 20.52 12.39
N THR A 153 -12.83 20.08 11.13
CA THR A 153 -12.04 20.79 10.13
C THR A 153 -12.84 21.86 9.40
N SER A 154 -12.22 22.99 9.09
CA SER A 154 -12.81 24.09 8.32
C SER A 154 -13.22 23.62 6.91
N GLY A 155 -14.21 24.26 6.27
CA GLY A 155 -14.66 23.90 4.93
C GLY A 155 -13.53 23.83 3.91
N SER A 156 -12.57 24.75 3.98
CA SER A 156 -11.39 24.78 3.09
C SER A 156 -10.43 23.61 3.30
N GLU A 157 -10.28 23.15 4.55
CA GLU A 157 -9.43 21.97 4.86
C GLU A 157 -10.08 20.67 4.40
N LYS A 158 -11.42 20.56 4.54
CA LYS A 158 -12.18 19.42 3.99
C LYS A 158 -12.03 19.32 2.48
N THR A 159 -12.24 20.42 1.75
CA THR A 159 -12.05 20.50 0.30
C THR A 159 -10.65 20.09 -0.11
N ARG A 160 -9.64 20.57 0.59
CA ARG A 160 -8.23 20.18 0.36
C ARG A 160 -8.02 18.70 0.60
N GLY A 161 -8.54 18.13 1.70
CA GLY A 161 -8.44 16.71 2.01
C GLY A 161 -9.09 15.82 0.94
N ILE A 162 -10.27 16.18 0.46
CA ILE A 162 -10.95 15.44 -0.63
C ILE A 162 -10.14 15.51 -1.93
N ARG A 163 -9.62 16.70 -2.28
CA ARG A 163 -8.73 16.84 -3.45
C ARG A 163 -7.50 15.94 -3.35
N GLU A 164 -6.87 15.86 -2.20
CA GLU A 164 -5.72 14.97 -1.97
C GLU A 164 -6.11 13.49 -2.10
N CYS A 165 -7.32 13.11 -1.66
CA CYS A 165 -7.85 11.75 -1.86
C CYS A 165 -8.03 11.44 -3.36
N VAL A 166 -8.65 12.34 -4.12
CA VAL A 166 -8.85 12.19 -5.58
C VAL A 166 -7.51 12.02 -6.29
N ILE A 167 -6.55 12.90 -6.02
CA ILE A 167 -5.21 12.82 -6.62
C ILE A 167 -4.52 11.49 -6.26
N ARG A 168 -4.63 11.04 -5.02
CA ARG A 168 -4.04 9.77 -4.56
C ARG A 168 -4.64 8.57 -5.28
N LEU A 169 -5.97 8.52 -5.40
CA LEU A 169 -6.66 7.45 -6.11
C LEU A 169 -6.25 7.43 -7.58
N LYS A 170 -6.37 8.55 -8.26
CA LYS A 170 -6.04 8.64 -9.69
C LYS A 170 -4.59 8.29 -9.97
N ARG A 171 -3.67 8.76 -9.13
CA ARG A 171 -2.25 8.40 -9.22
C ARG A 171 -2.04 6.90 -9.07
N HIS A 172 -2.72 6.26 -8.11
CA HIS A 172 -2.62 4.81 -7.92
C HIS A 172 -3.15 4.05 -9.14
N SER A 173 -4.31 4.44 -9.67
CA SER A 173 -4.92 3.84 -10.86
C SER A 173 -3.99 3.95 -12.07
N LEU A 174 -3.50 5.15 -12.37
CA LEU A 174 -2.57 5.40 -13.47
C LEU A 174 -1.23 4.66 -13.33
N GLN A 175 -0.69 4.57 -12.10
CA GLN A 175 0.53 3.80 -11.86
C GLN A 175 0.31 2.30 -12.12
N LYS A 176 -0.82 1.74 -11.66
CA LYS A 176 -1.19 0.35 -11.93
C LYS A 176 -1.35 0.10 -13.43
N GLU A 177 -1.96 1.03 -14.16
CA GLU A 177 -2.10 0.95 -15.61
C GLU A 177 -0.74 1.00 -16.31
N ALA A 178 0.16 1.90 -15.89
CA ALA A 178 1.53 1.98 -16.41
C ALA A 178 2.33 0.68 -16.22
N ASP A 179 2.13 0.01 -15.06
CA ASP A 179 2.82 -1.23 -14.73
C ASP A 179 2.29 -2.45 -15.52
N THR A 180 1.07 -2.36 -16.07
CA THR A 180 0.38 -3.48 -16.73
C THR A 180 0.22 -3.32 -18.24
N THR A 181 0.46 -2.12 -18.78
CA THR A 181 0.28 -1.88 -20.23
C THR A 181 1.56 -2.19 -21.01
N ASP A 182 1.41 -2.94 -22.11
CA ASP A 182 2.48 -3.21 -23.08
C ASP A 182 2.44 -2.23 -24.27
N ASP A 183 1.42 -1.38 -24.35
CA ASP A 183 1.27 -0.38 -25.43
C ASP A 183 2.06 0.89 -25.11
N ILE A 184 3.10 1.15 -25.89
CA ILE A 184 3.99 2.30 -25.73
C ILE A 184 3.24 3.63 -25.85
N LYS A 185 2.25 3.73 -26.76
CA LYS A 185 1.45 4.93 -26.92
C LYS A 185 0.61 5.19 -25.69
N ARG A 186 -0.05 4.13 -25.18
CA ARG A 186 -0.85 4.22 -23.97
C ARG A 186 0.01 4.55 -22.75
N LEU A 187 1.21 3.98 -22.66
CA LEU A 187 2.17 4.32 -21.59
C LEU A 187 2.54 5.81 -21.60
N GLN A 188 2.76 6.39 -22.78
CA GLN A 188 3.04 7.83 -22.90
C GLN A 188 1.87 8.68 -22.42
N GLU A 189 0.63 8.35 -22.79
CA GLU A 189 -0.58 9.04 -22.33
C GLU A 189 -0.72 8.97 -20.81
N VAL A 190 -0.49 7.80 -20.22
CA VAL A 190 -0.55 7.60 -18.76
C VAL A 190 0.54 8.42 -18.04
N MET A 191 1.76 8.45 -18.59
CA MET A 191 2.85 9.26 -18.03
C MET A 191 2.59 10.76 -18.08
N GLU A 192 1.94 11.24 -19.13
CA GLU A 192 1.51 12.64 -19.25
C GLU A 192 0.39 12.94 -18.24
N ALA A 193 -0.59 12.05 -18.10
CA ALA A 193 -1.66 12.19 -17.13
C ALA A 193 -1.11 12.23 -15.69
N LEU A 194 -0.12 11.38 -15.35
CA LEU A 194 0.55 11.38 -14.05
C LEU A 194 1.22 12.73 -13.73
N LYS A 195 1.88 13.35 -14.73
CA LYS A 195 2.49 14.68 -14.56
C LYS A 195 1.42 15.77 -14.37
N GLY A 196 0.29 15.63 -15.05
CA GLY A 196 -0.83 16.58 -14.97
C GLY A 196 -1.53 16.59 -13.60
N LEU A 197 -1.46 15.49 -12.84
CA LEU A 197 -2.14 15.39 -11.54
C LEU A 197 -1.66 16.42 -10.50
N ASP A 198 -0.41 16.84 -10.56
CA ASP A 198 0.14 17.81 -9.61
C ASP A 198 -0.43 19.23 -9.83
N HIS A 199 -0.94 19.49 -11.04
CA HIS A 199 -1.57 20.74 -11.46
C HIS A 199 -3.10 20.66 -11.51
N LEU A 200 -3.68 19.53 -11.13
CA LEU A 200 -5.13 19.32 -11.14
C LEU A 200 -5.82 20.30 -10.18
N ASN A 201 -6.63 21.19 -10.71
CA ASN A 201 -7.40 22.13 -9.90
C ASN A 201 -8.85 21.65 -9.83
N ILE A 202 -9.27 21.14 -8.69
CA ILE A 202 -10.65 20.72 -8.43
C ILE A 202 -11.25 21.77 -7.51
N SER A 203 -12.31 22.41 -7.97
CA SER A 203 -13.10 23.38 -7.19
C SER A 203 -14.39 22.68 -6.74
N PHE A 204 -14.64 22.65 -5.45
CA PHE A 204 -15.86 22.11 -4.84
C PHE A 204 -16.72 23.25 -4.31
#